data_036625068e9808352a72e610b8146acc
#
_entry.id   036625068e9808352a72e610b8146acc
#
_cell.length_a   1.000
_cell.length_b   1.000
_cell.length_c   1.000
_cell.angle_alpha   90.00
_cell.angle_beta   90.00
_cell.angle_gamma   90.00
#
_symmetry.space_group_name_H-M   'P 1'
#
loop_
_entity.id
_entity.type
_entity.pdbx_description
1 polymer ?
#
loop_
_entity_poly.entity_id
_entity_poly.type
_entity_poly.pdbx_seq_one_letter_code
_entity_poly.pdbx_strand_id
1 'polypeptide(L)'
;PALLDRSVEPPIRVFESGSILLYLAEKFGALLPKDPAGRTETLNWLFWQMGSAPYLGGGFGHFYAYAPEKLEYPINRFTMEAKRQLDVLNRRLADNAYLAGDDYTIADIAVWPWYGQLVRNNVYSAAEFLAAHEYTHVQRWAEEIAKRPAVIRGQRVNRTWGDEDSQVPERHEAKDLD
;
A
#
# COMPACT_ATOMS: atom_id res chain seq x y z
N PRO A 1 12.54 1.60 1.30
CA PRO A 1 12.96 2.99 1.08
C PRO A 1 13.77 3.54 2.25
N ALA A 2 14.56 4.62 2.02
CA ALA A 2 15.30 5.32 3.04
C ALA A 2 15.25 6.83 2.80
N LEU A 3 15.28 7.61 3.87
CA LEU A 3 15.26 9.06 3.90
C LEU A 3 16.37 9.58 4.80
N LEU A 4 17.08 10.60 4.37
CA LEU A 4 18.03 11.35 5.19
C LEU A 4 17.49 12.77 5.38
N ASP A 5 17.10 13.10 6.60
CA ASP A 5 16.68 14.46 6.95
C ASP A 5 17.90 15.29 7.35
N ARG A 6 18.23 16.27 6.51
CA ARG A 6 19.34 17.21 6.69
C ARG A 6 18.88 18.57 7.22
N SER A 7 17.60 18.72 7.58
CA SER A 7 17.09 19.96 8.16
C SER A 7 17.34 20.07 9.66
N VAL A 8 17.96 19.04 10.25
CA VAL A 8 18.34 18.97 11.67
C VAL A 8 19.80 18.55 11.78
N GLU A 9 20.46 18.89 12.89
CA GLU A 9 21.88 18.55 13.14
C GLU A 9 21.99 17.78 14.46
N PRO A 10 22.58 16.55 14.46
CA PRO A 10 23.04 15.79 13.30
C PRO A 10 21.89 15.32 12.39
N PRO A 11 22.14 15.04 11.11
CA PRO A 11 21.12 14.53 10.21
C PRO A 11 20.49 13.22 10.68
N ILE A 12 19.18 13.08 10.53
CA ILE A 12 18.45 11.87 10.94
C ILE A 12 18.24 10.95 9.73
N ARG A 13 18.68 9.69 9.86
CA ARG A 13 18.38 8.63 8.91
C ARG A 13 17.14 7.87 9.32
N VAL A 14 16.15 7.79 8.41
CA VAL A 14 14.91 7.03 8.60
C VAL A 14 14.81 6.00 7.48
N PHE A 15 14.48 4.76 7.79
CA PHE A 15 14.19 3.72 6.81
C PHE A 15 12.93 2.95 7.21
N GLU A 16 12.43 2.07 6.33
CA GLU A 16 11.09 1.48 6.35
C GLU A 16 9.98 2.50 6.01
N SER A 17 9.10 2.13 5.07
CA SER A 17 8.05 3.05 4.60
C SER A 17 7.12 3.51 5.71
N GLY A 18 6.73 2.63 6.63
CA GLY A 18 5.91 2.98 7.78
C GLY A 18 6.59 3.95 8.73
N SER A 19 7.89 3.73 9.01
CA SER A 19 8.68 4.64 9.84
C SER A 19 8.85 6.02 9.19
N ILE A 20 9.05 6.06 7.87
CA ILE A 20 9.16 7.32 7.12
C ILE A 20 7.82 8.08 7.16
N LEU A 21 6.69 7.39 6.96
CA LEU A 21 5.37 8.00 7.04
C LEU A 21 5.11 8.59 8.43
N LEU A 22 5.38 7.84 9.48
CA LEU A 22 5.22 8.31 10.85
C LEU A 22 6.12 9.53 11.15
N TYR A 23 7.40 9.44 10.82
CA TYR A 23 8.36 10.52 11.00
C TYR A 23 7.93 11.82 10.29
N LEU A 24 7.49 11.72 9.04
CA LEU A 24 7.03 12.89 8.28
C LEU A 24 5.72 13.46 8.83
N ALA A 25 4.78 12.60 9.24
CA ALA A 25 3.52 13.04 9.83
C ALA A 25 3.75 13.80 11.15
N GLU A 26 4.65 13.33 12.01
CA GLU A 26 5.02 14.00 13.26
C GLU A 26 5.80 15.30 12.98
N LYS A 27 6.76 15.26 12.07
CA LYS A 27 7.57 16.44 11.70
C LYS A 27 6.73 17.59 11.16
N PHE A 28 5.74 17.29 10.32
CA PHE A 28 4.90 18.32 9.69
C PHE A 28 3.56 18.54 10.41
N GLY A 29 3.24 17.74 11.41
CA GLY A 29 2.01 17.85 12.19
C GLY A 29 0.75 17.60 11.35
N ALA A 30 0.80 16.69 10.37
CA ALA A 30 -0.27 16.41 9.41
C ALA A 30 -0.51 14.92 9.23
N LEU A 31 -1.75 14.53 8.86
CA LEU A 31 -2.14 13.16 8.50
C LEU A 31 -1.97 12.13 9.63
N LEU A 32 -1.83 12.59 10.85
CA LEU A 32 -1.80 11.79 12.07
C LEU A 32 -2.56 12.55 13.17
N PRO A 33 -3.67 12.01 13.68
CA PRO A 33 -4.42 12.63 14.78
C PRO A 33 -3.54 12.86 16.02
N LYS A 34 -3.80 13.93 16.73
CA LYS A 34 -3.06 14.28 17.96
C LYS A 34 -3.67 13.66 19.20
N ASP A 35 -4.97 13.39 19.18
CA ASP A 35 -5.64 12.73 20.28
C ASP A 35 -5.19 11.27 20.40
N PRO A 36 -5.11 10.71 21.61
CA PRO A 36 -4.58 9.37 21.83
C PRO A 36 -5.36 8.27 21.10
N ALA A 37 -6.68 8.38 20.98
CA ALA A 37 -7.52 7.35 20.36
C ALA A 37 -7.32 7.33 18.85
N GLY A 38 -7.45 8.47 18.17
CA GLY A 38 -7.24 8.57 16.72
C GLY A 38 -5.81 8.23 16.30
N ARG A 39 -4.82 8.67 17.11
CA ARG A 39 -3.41 8.31 16.88
C ARG A 39 -3.19 6.80 16.99
N THR A 40 -3.74 6.17 18.01
CA THR A 40 -3.61 4.72 18.21
C THR A 40 -4.28 3.95 17.06
N GLU A 41 -5.48 4.35 16.67
CA GLU A 41 -6.19 3.71 15.56
C GLU A 41 -5.40 3.83 14.24
N THR A 42 -4.85 5.00 13.96
CA THR A 42 -3.99 5.20 12.78
C THR A 42 -2.76 4.29 12.79
N LEU A 43 -2.10 4.15 13.94
CA LEU A 43 -0.93 3.28 14.08
C LEU A 43 -1.30 1.79 13.99
N ASN A 44 -2.46 1.38 14.51
CA ASN A 44 -2.94 0.01 14.35
C ASN A 44 -3.02 -0.39 12.87
N TRP A 45 -3.62 0.46 12.03
CA TRP A 45 -3.73 0.21 10.60
C TRP A 45 -2.41 0.35 9.85
N LEU A 46 -1.54 1.26 10.27
CA LEU A 46 -0.20 1.38 9.72
C LEU A 46 0.62 0.10 9.96
N PHE A 47 0.64 -0.41 11.19
CA PHE A 47 1.36 -1.64 11.54
C PHE A 47 0.68 -2.89 10.97
N TRP A 48 -0.65 -2.90 10.87
CA TRP A 48 -1.34 -3.96 10.15
C TRP A 48 -0.84 -4.08 8.71
N GLN A 49 -0.69 -2.96 8.01
CA GLN A 49 -0.17 -2.95 6.64
C GLN A 49 1.28 -3.46 6.58
N MET A 50 2.16 -3.02 7.49
CA MET A 50 3.55 -3.46 7.51
C MET A 50 3.68 -4.98 7.70
N GLY A 51 2.80 -5.59 8.49
CA GLY A 51 2.77 -7.03 8.71
C GLY A 51 2.03 -7.82 7.62
N SER A 52 1.13 -7.20 6.87
CA SER A 52 0.24 -7.88 5.91
C SER A 52 0.70 -7.77 4.46
N ALA A 53 1.27 -6.63 4.05
CA ALA A 53 1.70 -6.40 2.67
C ALA A 53 2.70 -7.44 2.11
N PRO A 54 3.64 -8.00 2.90
CA PRO A 54 4.52 -9.05 2.41
C PRO A 54 3.79 -10.30 1.89
N TYR A 55 2.64 -10.65 2.49
CA TYR A 55 1.82 -11.77 2.01
C TYR A 55 1.13 -11.45 0.70
N LEU A 56 0.76 -10.20 0.47
CA LEU A 56 0.20 -9.76 -0.80
C LEU A 56 1.27 -9.68 -1.89
N GLY A 57 2.39 -8.98 -1.64
CA GLY A 57 3.45 -8.77 -2.63
C GLY A 57 4.30 -10.01 -2.86
N GLY A 58 5.05 -10.43 -1.83
CA GLY A 58 5.97 -11.57 -1.89
C GLY A 58 5.28 -12.93 -1.90
N GLY A 59 4.06 -12.99 -1.38
CA GLY A 59 3.22 -14.20 -1.42
C GLY A 59 2.35 -14.25 -2.67
N PHE A 60 1.15 -13.66 -2.60
CA PHE A 60 0.16 -13.76 -3.68
C PHE A 60 0.70 -13.24 -5.02
N GLY A 61 1.21 -12.01 -5.06
CA GLY A 61 1.69 -11.38 -6.31
C GLY A 61 2.81 -12.19 -6.95
N HIS A 62 3.76 -12.68 -6.14
CA HIS A 62 4.83 -13.52 -6.67
C HIS A 62 4.30 -14.81 -7.32
N PHE A 63 3.56 -15.63 -6.59
CA PHE A 63 3.14 -16.94 -7.09
C PHE A 63 2.05 -16.85 -8.16
N TYR A 64 1.14 -15.88 -8.06
CA TYR A 64 0.08 -15.69 -9.03
C TYR A 64 0.58 -15.06 -10.34
N ALA A 65 1.35 -13.95 -10.25
CA ALA A 65 1.73 -13.18 -11.44
C ALA A 65 3.15 -13.48 -11.93
N TYR A 66 4.15 -13.51 -11.06
CA TYR A 66 5.57 -13.42 -11.46
C TYR A 66 6.32 -14.75 -11.46
N ALA A 67 5.91 -15.75 -10.68
CA ALA A 67 6.60 -17.03 -10.63
C ALA A 67 6.63 -17.72 -12.01
N PRO A 68 7.79 -18.22 -12.48
CA PRO A 68 7.89 -18.90 -13.75
C PRO A 68 7.11 -20.21 -13.78
N GLU A 69 6.98 -20.88 -12.62
CA GLU A 69 6.20 -22.09 -12.45
C GLU A 69 4.90 -21.76 -11.69
N LYS A 70 3.76 -22.18 -12.25
CA LYS A 70 2.45 -22.00 -11.62
C LYS A 70 2.14 -23.18 -10.71
N LEU A 71 2.45 -23.01 -9.43
CA LEU A 71 2.22 -24.02 -8.41
C LEU A 71 0.87 -23.73 -7.71
N GLU A 72 -0.04 -24.69 -7.80
CA GLU A 72 -1.42 -24.55 -7.29
C GLU A 72 -1.45 -24.30 -5.78
N TYR A 73 -0.66 -25.03 -5.00
CA TYR A 73 -0.70 -24.92 -3.54
C TYR A 73 -0.35 -23.51 -3.00
N PRO A 74 0.79 -22.91 -3.34
CA PRO A 74 1.09 -21.55 -2.86
C PRO A 74 0.14 -20.50 -3.45
N ILE A 75 -0.31 -20.64 -4.70
CA ILE A 75 -1.30 -19.73 -5.28
C ILE A 75 -2.57 -19.76 -4.42
N ASN A 76 -3.13 -20.94 -4.14
CA ASN A 76 -4.33 -21.07 -3.34
C ASN A 76 -4.13 -20.58 -1.90
N ARG A 77 -3.01 -20.92 -1.27
CA ARG A 77 -2.71 -20.48 0.11
C ARG A 77 -2.65 -18.95 0.22
N PHE A 78 -1.95 -18.29 -0.69
CA PHE A 78 -1.83 -16.84 -0.66
C PHE A 78 -3.06 -16.12 -1.19
N THR A 79 -3.84 -16.72 -2.08
CA THR A 79 -5.17 -16.22 -2.47
C THR A 79 -6.11 -16.14 -1.27
N MET A 80 -6.14 -17.19 -0.43
CA MET A 80 -6.96 -17.17 0.79
C MET A 80 -6.52 -16.03 1.72
N GLU A 81 -5.23 -15.79 1.87
CA GLU A 81 -4.72 -14.71 2.71
C GLU A 81 -5.05 -13.32 2.11
N ALA A 82 -4.88 -13.12 0.81
CA ALA A 82 -5.24 -11.87 0.14
C ALA A 82 -6.74 -11.56 0.29
N LYS A 83 -7.60 -12.56 0.10
CA LYS A 83 -9.05 -12.41 0.31
C LYS A 83 -9.40 -12.11 1.76
N ARG A 84 -8.76 -12.76 2.74
CA ARG A 84 -8.94 -12.46 4.17
C ARG A 84 -8.58 -11.00 4.47
N GLN A 85 -7.48 -10.51 3.92
CA GLN A 85 -7.04 -9.13 4.12
C GLN A 85 -8.01 -8.14 3.47
N LEU A 86 -8.49 -8.41 2.26
CA LEU A 86 -9.53 -7.60 1.61
C LEU A 86 -10.84 -7.58 2.40
N ASP A 87 -11.24 -8.71 2.98
CA ASP A 87 -12.43 -8.79 3.82
C ASP A 87 -12.30 -7.97 5.12
N VAL A 88 -11.13 -7.98 5.76
CA VAL A 88 -10.84 -7.12 6.92
C VAL A 88 -10.99 -5.64 6.57
N LEU A 89 -10.40 -5.22 5.44
CA LEU A 89 -10.51 -3.84 4.95
C LEU A 89 -11.95 -3.49 4.59
N ASN A 90 -12.66 -4.39 3.93
CA ASN A 90 -14.03 -4.15 3.48
C ASN A 90 -15.00 -3.95 4.65
N ARG A 91 -14.87 -4.77 5.69
CA ARG A 91 -15.65 -4.61 6.94
C ARG A 91 -15.31 -3.29 7.63
N ARG A 92 -14.03 -2.94 7.72
CA ARG A 92 -13.63 -1.67 8.34
C ARG A 92 -14.22 -0.48 7.61
N LEU A 93 -14.13 -0.47 6.29
CA LEU A 93 -14.58 0.62 5.43
C LEU A 93 -16.09 0.66 5.23
N ALA A 94 -16.86 -0.32 5.73
CA ALA A 94 -18.31 -0.29 5.71
C ALA A 94 -18.87 0.87 6.55
N ASP A 95 -18.26 1.12 7.71
CA ASP A 95 -18.72 2.10 8.68
C ASP A 95 -17.81 3.33 8.79
N ASN A 96 -16.72 3.38 8.00
CA ASN A 96 -15.72 4.45 8.06
C ASN A 96 -15.38 4.97 6.67
N ALA A 97 -15.18 6.28 6.56
CA ALA A 97 -14.73 6.89 5.32
C ALA A 97 -13.31 6.43 4.96
N TYR A 98 -12.41 6.41 5.95
CA TYR A 98 -11.02 6.00 5.85
C TYR A 98 -10.66 4.98 6.94
N LEU A 99 -9.45 4.41 6.89
CA LEU A 99 -9.05 3.31 7.76
C LEU A 99 -9.03 3.70 9.25
N ALA A 100 -8.61 4.92 9.59
CA ALA A 100 -8.58 5.38 10.97
C ALA A 100 -9.89 6.06 11.43
N GLY A 101 -10.89 6.20 10.55
CA GLY A 101 -12.17 6.87 10.83
C GLY A 101 -12.60 7.79 9.69
N ASP A 102 -12.96 9.03 10.03
CA ASP A 102 -13.48 9.99 9.06
C ASP A 102 -12.39 10.76 8.30
N ASP A 103 -11.17 10.78 8.82
CA ASP A 103 -10.05 11.53 8.27
C ASP A 103 -9.05 10.63 7.52
N TYR A 104 -8.54 11.16 6.39
CA TYR A 104 -7.45 10.56 5.64
C TYR A 104 -6.13 10.68 6.40
N THR A 105 -5.46 9.56 6.63
CA THR A 105 -4.25 9.47 7.47
C THR A 105 -3.09 8.74 6.78
N ILE A 106 -1.95 8.65 7.46
CA ILE A 106 -0.80 7.85 7.01
C ILE A 106 -1.14 6.35 6.90
N ALA A 107 -2.17 5.87 7.57
CA ALA A 107 -2.66 4.50 7.41
C ALA A 107 -3.17 4.26 5.98
N ASP A 108 -3.99 5.19 5.47
CA ASP A 108 -4.50 5.12 4.10
C ASP A 108 -3.38 5.24 3.07
N ILE A 109 -2.40 6.12 3.33
CA ILE A 109 -1.21 6.29 2.47
C ILE A 109 -0.43 4.99 2.37
N ALA A 110 -0.28 4.25 3.46
CA ALA A 110 0.45 2.99 3.49
C ALA A 110 -0.32 1.84 2.80
N VAL A 111 -1.63 1.76 3.02
CA VAL A 111 -2.47 0.63 2.56
C VAL A 111 -2.86 0.76 1.08
N TRP A 112 -3.14 1.98 0.62
CA TRP A 112 -3.68 2.22 -0.72
C TRP A 112 -2.79 1.74 -1.88
N PRO A 113 -1.45 1.92 -1.88
CA PRO A 113 -0.58 1.43 -2.97
C PRO A 113 -0.66 -0.08 -3.19
N TRP A 114 -1.07 -0.83 -2.21
CA TRP A 114 -1.21 -2.28 -2.25
C TRP A 114 -2.64 -2.69 -2.57
N TYR A 115 -3.55 -2.48 -1.65
CA TYR A 115 -4.93 -2.99 -1.74
C TYR A 115 -5.81 -2.13 -2.64
N GLY A 116 -5.61 -0.82 -2.64
CA GLY A 116 -6.31 0.08 -3.54
C GLY A 116 -5.96 -0.19 -5.01
N GLN A 117 -4.68 -0.41 -5.32
CA GLN A 117 -4.26 -0.74 -6.67
C GLN A 117 -4.68 -2.15 -7.07
N LEU A 118 -4.74 -3.10 -6.12
CA LEU A 118 -5.21 -4.46 -6.37
C LEU A 118 -6.68 -4.47 -6.82
N VAL A 119 -7.57 -3.82 -6.08
CA VAL A 119 -9.01 -3.81 -6.42
C VAL A 119 -9.32 -2.98 -7.66
N ARG A 120 -8.45 -2.05 -8.03
CA ARG A 120 -8.51 -1.26 -9.27
C ARG A 120 -7.89 -1.98 -10.48
N ASN A 121 -7.43 -3.19 -10.30
CA ASN A 121 -6.75 -4.01 -11.31
C ASN A 121 -5.45 -3.43 -11.88
N ASN A 122 -4.77 -2.57 -11.13
CA ASN A 122 -3.52 -1.93 -11.55
C ASN A 122 -2.26 -2.74 -11.18
N VAL A 123 -2.42 -3.81 -10.40
CA VAL A 123 -1.34 -4.73 -10.03
C VAL A 123 -1.79 -6.17 -10.21
N TYR A 124 -0.90 -7.03 -10.68
CA TYR A 124 -1.07 -8.48 -10.88
C TYR A 124 -2.18 -8.90 -11.85
N SER A 125 -2.99 -7.99 -12.40
CA SER A 125 -4.19 -8.31 -13.21
C SER A 125 -5.12 -9.32 -12.53
N ALA A 126 -5.31 -9.19 -11.21
CA ALA A 126 -5.92 -10.21 -10.36
C ALA A 126 -7.31 -9.83 -9.82
N ALA A 127 -7.85 -8.67 -10.19
CA ALA A 127 -9.11 -8.20 -9.61
C ALA A 127 -10.29 -9.16 -9.87
N GLU A 128 -10.38 -9.71 -11.07
CA GLU A 128 -11.41 -10.70 -11.41
C GLU A 128 -11.19 -12.01 -10.65
N PHE A 129 -9.97 -12.53 -10.65
CA PHE A 129 -9.59 -13.75 -9.95
C PHE A 129 -9.90 -13.70 -8.44
N LEU A 130 -9.65 -12.55 -7.82
CA LEU A 130 -9.94 -12.32 -6.41
C LEU A 130 -11.40 -11.95 -6.13
N ALA A 131 -12.24 -11.83 -7.17
CA ALA A 131 -13.61 -11.31 -7.07
C ALA A 131 -13.64 -9.92 -6.40
N ALA A 132 -12.75 -9.01 -6.81
CA ALA A 132 -12.59 -7.69 -6.19
C ALA A 132 -13.88 -6.84 -6.22
N HIS A 133 -14.81 -7.13 -7.14
CA HIS A 133 -16.12 -6.48 -7.23
C HIS A 133 -17.01 -6.73 -5.99
N GLU A 134 -16.75 -7.76 -5.20
CA GLU A 134 -17.48 -8.05 -3.96
C GLU A 134 -17.05 -7.15 -2.79
N TYR A 135 -15.86 -6.54 -2.85
CA TYR A 135 -15.32 -5.65 -1.82
C TYR A 135 -15.68 -4.20 -2.10
N THR A 136 -16.97 -3.89 -2.12
CA THR A 136 -17.52 -2.59 -2.57
C THR A 136 -17.03 -1.39 -1.74
N HIS A 137 -16.80 -1.57 -0.44
CA HIS A 137 -16.30 -0.51 0.43
C HIS A 137 -14.82 -0.23 0.19
N VAL A 138 -14.01 -1.27 -0.09
CA VAL A 138 -12.61 -1.10 -0.50
C VAL A 138 -12.53 -0.38 -1.84
N GLN A 139 -13.39 -0.74 -2.80
CA GLN A 139 -13.45 -0.06 -4.10
C GLN A 139 -13.81 1.42 -3.95
N ARG A 140 -14.86 1.75 -3.18
CA ARG A 140 -15.23 3.15 -2.90
C ARG A 140 -14.04 3.93 -2.36
N TRP A 141 -13.41 3.42 -1.32
CA TRP A 141 -12.22 4.02 -0.69
C TRP A 141 -11.05 4.17 -1.67
N ALA A 142 -10.79 3.14 -2.47
CA ALA A 142 -9.71 3.17 -3.45
C ALA A 142 -9.91 4.22 -4.53
N GLU A 143 -11.14 4.36 -5.06
CA GLU A 143 -11.49 5.35 -6.07
C GLU A 143 -11.49 6.77 -5.51
N GLU A 144 -11.90 6.97 -4.27
CA GLU A 144 -11.87 8.28 -3.62
C GLU A 144 -10.43 8.78 -3.43
N ILE A 145 -9.54 7.92 -2.95
CA ILE A 145 -8.13 8.27 -2.78
C ILE A 145 -7.43 8.51 -4.12
N ALA A 146 -7.75 7.74 -5.14
CA ALA A 146 -7.19 7.90 -6.48
C ALA A 146 -7.40 9.28 -7.08
N LYS A 147 -8.46 9.98 -6.69
CA LYS A 147 -8.81 11.34 -7.16
C LYS A 147 -8.00 12.44 -6.47
N ARG A 148 -7.29 12.13 -5.39
CA ARG A 148 -6.51 13.13 -4.64
C ARG A 148 -5.35 13.65 -5.49
N PRO A 149 -5.19 14.98 -5.65
CA PRO A 149 -4.11 15.53 -6.49
C PRO A 149 -2.70 15.08 -6.07
N ALA A 150 -2.46 14.92 -4.77
CA ALA A 150 -1.19 14.44 -4.25
C ALA A 150 -0.92 12.97 -4.61
N VAL A 151 -1.96 12.13 -4.63
CA VAL A 151 -1.86 10.72 -5.04
C VAL A 151 -1.55 10.63 -6.54
N ILE A 152 -2.24 11.41 -7.38
CA ILE A 152 -1.98 11.48 -8.82
C ILE A 152 -0.53 11.90 -9.10
N ARG A 153 -0.02 12.90 -8.38
CA ARG A 153 1.40 13.30 -8.52
C ARG A 153 2.34 12.22 -8.04
N GLY A 154 2.05 11.61 -6.88
CA GLY A 154 2.88 10.58 -6.26
C GLY A 154 3.05 9.33 -7.11
N GLN A 155 2.01 8.89 -7.80
CA GLN A 155 2.07 7.75 -8.72
C GLN A 155 3.09 7.93 -9.86
N ARG A 156 3.41 9.17 -10.21
CA ARG A 156 4.36 9.49 -11.29
C ARG A 156 5.82 9.54 -10.85
N VAL A 157 6.09 9.52 -9.55
CA VAL A 157 7.46 9.68 -9.03
C VAL A 157 8.36 8.53 -9.44
N ASN A 158 7.86 7.31 -9.46
CA ASN A 158 8.65 6.11 -9.80
C ASN A 158 8.77 5.84 -11.31
N ARG A 159 8.27 6.75 -12.17
CA ARG A 159 8.42 6.66 -13.64
C ARG A 159 8.04 5.28 -14.23
N THR A 160 6.93 4.69 -13.74
CA THR A 160 6.35 3.46 -14.30
C THR A 160 5.40 3.76 -15.47
N TRP A 161 5.57 4.92 -16.13
CA TRP A 161 4.70 5.44 -17.18
C TRP A 161 5.54 6.27 -18.17
N GLY A 162 5.00 6.53 -19.36
CA GLY A 162 5.70 7.24 -20.45
C GLY A 162 6.32 6.27 -21.43
N ASP A 163 7.28 6.74 -22.21
CA ASP A 163 7.99 5.92 -23.18
C ASP A 163 8.74 4.78 -22.48
N GLU A 164 8.67 3.56 -23.02
CA GLU A 164 9.22 2.34 -22.41
C GLU A 164 10.71 2.51 -22.03
N ASP A 165 11.51 3.14 -22.87
CA ASP A 165 12.94 3.38 -22.62
C ASP A 165 13.21 4.35 -21.43
N SER A 166 12.19 5.09 -20.98
CA SER A 166 12.29 6.05 -19.89
C SER A 166 11.72 5.54 -18.57
N GLN A 167 11.08 4.36 -18.59
CA GLN A 167 10.44 3.79 -17.41
C GLN A 167 11.48 3.15 -16.48
N VAL A 168 11.23 3.25 -15.18
CA VAL A 168 11.94 2.44 -14.19
C VAL A 168 11.32 1.05 -14.18
N PRO A 169 12.10 -0.04 -14.28
CA PRO A 169 11.56 -1.39 -14.26
C PRO A 169 10.79 -1.64 -12.97
N GLU A 170 9.60 -2.24 -13.09
CA GLU A 170 8.76 -2.61 -11.95
C GLU A 170 9.47 -3.62 -11.03
N ARG A 171 10.36 -4.42 -11.61
CA ARG A 171 11.08 -5.49 -10.92
C ARG A 171 12.56 -5.46 -11.27
N HIS A 172 13.42 -5.50 -10.26
CA HIS A 172 14.85 -5.65 -10.44
C HIS A 172 15.24 -7.12 -10.59
N GLU A 173 16.20 -7.38 -11.45
CA GLU A 173 16.88 -8.66 -11.56
C GLU A 173 18.21 -8.61 -10.78
N ALA A 174 18.81 -9.80 -10.51
CA ALA A 174 20.07 -9.86 -9.79
C ALA A 174 21.19 -9.02 -10.45
N LYS A 175 21.20 -8.97 -11.78
CA LYS A 175 22.15 -8.15 -12.57
C LYS A 175 22.01 -6.63 -12.36
N ASP A 176 20.89 -6.15 -11.82
CA ASP A 176 20.64 -4.73 -11.58
C ASP A 176 21.21 -4.27 -10.22
N LEU A 177 21.74 -5.22 -9.44
CA LEU A 177 22.31 -5.00 -8.11
C LEU A 177 23.85 -5.03 -8.10
N ASP A 178 24.49 -5.38 -9.21
CA ASP A 178 25.92 -5.38 -9.43
C ASP A 178 26.39 -3.99 -9.95
#